data_d5ddbbdaf95908be76b72ef1c51d9c6b
#
_entry.id   d5ddbbdaf95908be76b72ef1c51d9c6b
#
_cell.length_a   1.000
_cell.length_b   1.000
_cell.length_c   1.000
_cell.angle_alpha   90.00
_cell.angle_beta   90.00
_cell.angle_gamma   90.00
#
_symmetry.space_group_name_H-M   'P 1'
#
loop_
_entity.id
_entity.type
_entity.pdbx_description
1 polymer ?
#
loop_
_entity_poly.entity_id
_entity_poly.type
_entity_poly.pdbx_seq_one_letter_code
_entity_poly.pdbx_strand_id
1 'polypeptide(L)'
;MGQLAKAQKPQAPRSFQDTLRGQWHKIEAVLPRHMSGERLFQMAVSTYNHDPKLASCDMTSLLSCVMKCSALGLEPSSVDGLGRAYILPFYNKKIKRNEATFILGYKGMIDLARRSGQIMDISARAVYEGDEFEYEFGLDEKLRHVPCGEERTPDKLTHVYMVAHFKDGGHYIDVMTRAEVEKVRQRSKAKDSGPWVTDYEAMARKSVIRRGFPYLPVSIEAQIAAASDETDGGFTATVVESGAILPEPVEAEVVEASESDSEAMVSDNPSTDTPEGETAPQCQRRAACRTCGNAVDATEDATIDDLNQFMCCDRPDYEWV
;
A
#
# COMPACT_ATOMS: atom_id res chain seq x y z
N MET A 1 -55.64 39.59 7.58
CA MET A 1 -54.25 40.05 7.27
C MET A 1 -53.39 38.84 7.09
N GLY A 2 -53.12 38.49 5.83
CA GLY A 2 -52.30 37.31 5.51
C GLY A 2 -50.82 37.64 5.62
N GLN A 3 -50.08 36.87 6.42
CA GLN A 3 -48.64 36.92 6.45
C GLN A 3 -48.08 36.24 5.18
N LEU A 4 -47.51 37.02 4.28
CA LEU A 4 -46.73 36.53 3.14
C LEU A 4 -45.53 35.77 3.67
N ALA A 5 -45.48 34.45 3.43
CA ALA A 5 -44.30 33.63 3.65
C ALA A 5 -43.13 34.18 2.78
N LYS A 6 -42.06 34.64 3.43
CA LYS A 6 -40.82 35.04 2.75
C LYS A 6 -40.29 33.85 1.98
N ALA A 7 -40.30 33.93 0.66
CA ALA A 7 -39.64 32.98 -0.20
C ALA A 7 -38.15 32.98 0.17
N GLN A 8 -37.65 31.83 0.62
CA GLN A 8 -36.21 31.63 0.83
C GLN A 8 -35.52 31.73 -0.53
N LYS A 9 -34.56 32.66 -0.62
CA LYS A 9 -33.66 32.75 -1.78
C LYS A 9 -32.96 31.40 -1.96
N PRO A 10 -32.84 30.89 -3.20
CA PRO A 10 -32.04 29.69 -3.46
C PRO A 10 -30.64 29.95 -2.95
N GLN A 11 -30.21 29.15 -1.96
CA GLN A 11 -28.84 29.20 -1.46
C GLN A 11 -27.91 28.76 -2.60
N ALA A 12 -26.88 29.53 -2.88
CA ALA A 12 -25.83 29.15 -3.80
C ALA A 12 -25.29 27.75 -3.42
N PRO A 13 -24.89 26.92 -4.40
CA PRO A 13 -24.36 25.60 -4.12
C PRO A 13 -23.17 25.74 -3.15
N ARG A 14 -23.27 25.07 -2.01
CA ARG A 14 -22.21 25.11 -0.99
C ARG A 14 -20.93 24.51 -1.56
N SER A 15 -19.80 25.15 -1.32
CA SER A 15 -18.52 24.60 -1.74
C SER A 15 -18.26 23.25 -1.04
N PHE A 16 -17.38 22.41 -1.61
CA PHE A 16 -16.96 21.14 -0.96
C PHE A 16 -16.42 21.44 0.44
N GLN A 17 -15.59 22.46 0.59
CA GLN A 17 -14.99 22.84 1.86
C GLN A 17 -16.05 23.23 2.90
N ASP A 18 -17.09 24.01 2.53
CA ASP A 18 -18.15 24.40 3.44
C ASP A 18 -19.02 23.20 3.85
N THR A 19 -19.30 22.31 2.89
CA THR A 19 -20.08 21.09 3.15
C THR A 19 -19.31 20.14 4.06
N LEU A 20 -18.01 19.93 3.78
CA LEU A 20 -17.12 19.13 4.61
C LEU A 20 -17.03 19.68 6.03
N ARG A 21 -16.86 21.01 6.18
CA ARG A 21 -16.83 21.68 7.50
C ARG A 21 -18.14 21.49 8.27
N GLY A 22 -19.28 21.56 7.58
CA GLY A 22 -20.59 21.34 8.20
C GLY A 22 -20.80 19.91 8.72
N GLN A 23 -20.13 18.92 8.15
CA GLN A 23 -20.21 17.50 8.58
C GLN A 23 -18.98 17.06 9.40
N TRP A 24 -18.04 17.97 9.65
CA TRP A 24 -16.73 17.64 10.20
C TRP A 24 -16.81 16.92 11.56
N HIS A 25 -17.71 17.32 12.42
CA HIS A 25 -17.91 16.69 13.72
C HIS A 25 -18.21 15.18 13.64
N LYS A 26 -18.87 14.71 12.56
CA LYS A 26 -19.13 13.27 12.35
C LYS A 26 -17.88 12.54 11.87
N ILE A 27 -17.08 13.20 11.03
CA ILE A 27 -15.84 12.65 10.49
C ILE A 27 -14.80 12.56 11.61
N GLU A 28 -14.69 13.60 12.43
CA GLU A 28 -13.76 13.67 13.55
C GLU A 28 -14.10 12.66 14.66
N ALA A 29 -15.39 12.35 14.85
CA ALA A 29 -15.84 11.38 15.86
C ALA A 29 -15.31 9.95 15.62
N VAL A 30 -15.00 9.59 14.38
CA VAL A 30 -14.45 8.27 14.01
C VAL A 30 -12.94 8.30 13.78
N LEU A 31 -12.30 9.45 14.01
CA LEU A 31 -10.88 9.62 13.74
C LEU A 31 -10.04 8.91 14.82
N PRO A 32 -9.07 8.06 14.43
CA PRO A 32 -8.15 7.45 15.38
C PRO A 32 -7.28 8.48 16.10
N ARG A 33 -6.94 8.21 17.36
CA ARG A 33 -6.16 9.14 18.22
C ARG A 33 -4.81 9.57 17.66
N HIS A 34 -4.21 8.77 16.78
CA HIS A 34 -2.90 9.04 16.19
C HIS A 34 -2.95 10.01 15.00
N MET A 35 -4.14 10.40 14.53
CA MET A 35 -4.33 11.27 13.37
C MET A 35 -4.87 12.64 13.80
N SER A 36 -4.35 13.69 13.18
CA SER A 36 -4.84 15.05 13.36
C SER A 36 -6.04 15.31 12.45
N GLY A 37 -7.18 15.72 13.05
CA GLY A 37 -8.37 16.09 12.30
C GLY A 37 -8.12 17.26 11.36
N GLU A 38 -7.44 18.30 11.82
CA GLU A 38 -7.10 19.45 10.96
C GLU A 38 -6.27 19.04 9.75
N ARG A 39 -5.27 18.17 9.94
CA ARG A 39 -4.45 17.67 8.85
C ARG A 39 -5.29 16.87 7.83
N LEU A 40 -6.15 15.97 8.29
CA LEU A 40 -7.04 15.21 7.40
C LEU A 40 -7.97 16.15 6.62
N PHE A 41 -8.52 17.18 7.28
CA PHE A 41 -9.34 18.19 6.62
C PHE A 41 -8.60 18.87 5.48
N GLN A 42 -7.38 19.37 5.74
CA GLN A 42 -6.57 20.04 4.74
C GLN A 42 -6.19 19.11 3.59
N MET A 43 -5.86 17.85 3.89
CA MET A 43 -5.54 16.84 2.88
C MET A 43 -6.75 16.51 2.00
N ALA A 44 -7.96 16.40 2.57
CA ALA A 44 -9.19 16.17 1.81
C ALA A 44 -9.51 17.34 0.88
N VAL A 45 -9.39 18.58 1.35
CA VAL A 45 -9.59 19.79 0.55
C VAL A 45 -8.55 19.89 -0.55
N SER A 46 -7.28 19.60 -0.23
CA SER A 46 -6.19 19.63 -1.20
C SER A 46 -6.38 18.56 -2.28
N THR A 47 -6.79 17.35 -1.91
CA THR A 47 -7.12 16.26 -2.85
C THR A 47 -8.23 16.67 -3.82
N TYR A 48 -9.30 17.26 -3.29
CA TYR A 48 -10.41 17.75 -4.11
C TYR A 48 -9.97 18.83 -5.11
N ASN A 49 -9.10 19.75 -4.69
CA ASN A 49 -8.60 20.83 -5.54
C ASN A 49 -7.56 20.35 -6.56
N HIS A 50 -6.83 19.27 -6.26
CA HIS A 50 -5.79 18.72 -7.14
C HIS A 50 -6.39 18.02 -8.36
N ASP A 51 -7.53 17.33 -8.21
CA ASP A 51 -8.19 16.65 -9.31
C ASP A 51 -9.50 17.37 -9.69
N PRO A 52 -9.53 18.15 -10.80
CA PRO A 52 -10.74 18.84 -11.25
C PRO A 52 -11.93 17.92 -11.56
N LYS A 53 -11.69 16.63 -11.83
CA LYS A 53 -12.75 15.65 -12.10
C LYS A 53 -13.54 15.33 -10.83
N LEU A 54 -12.93 15.45 -9.64
CA LEU A 54 -13.63 15.29 -8.37
C LEU A 54 -14.69 16.37 -8.16
N ALA A 55 -14.52 17.55 -8.73
CA ALA A 55 -15.52 18.61 -8.66
C ALA A 55 -16.84 18.23 -9.40
N SER A 56 -16.79 17.29 -10.33
CA SER A 56 -17.97 16.76 -11.03
C SER A 56 -18.64 15.60 -10.31
N CYS A 57 -18.05 15.09 -9.23
CA CYS A 57 -18.59 13.99 -8.45
C CYS A 57 -19.71 14.41 -7.52
N ASP A 58 -20.57 13.45 -7.18
CA ASP A 58 -21.60 13.63 -6.19
C ASP A 58 -20.98 13.96 -4.80
N MET A 59 -21.50 15.01 -4.17
CA MET A 59 -21.00 15.50 -2.88
C MET A 59 -21.08 14.44 -1.78
N THR A 60 -22.11 13.61 -1.81
CA THR A 60 -22.30 12.52 -0.84
C THR A 60 -21.23 11.47 -0.96
N SER A 61 -20.85 11.11 -2.19
CA SER A 61 -19.76 10.15 -2.46
C SER A 61 -18.42 10.69 -1.98
N LEU A 62 -18.13 11.97 -2.21
CA LEU A 62 -16.93 12.64 -1.70
C LEU A 62 -16.85 12.61 -0.18
N LEU A 63 -17.91 12.97 0.51
CA LEU A 63 -17.98 12.93 1.98
C LEU A 63 -17.81 11.50 2.51
N SER A 64 -18.41 10.51 1.83
CA SER A 64 -18.25 9.09 2.17
C SER A 64 -16.79 8.63 2.05
N CYS A 65 -16.08 9.07 1.01
CA CYS A 65 -14.65 8.78 0.86
C CYS A 65 -13.80 9.38 2.00
N VAL A 66 -14.07 10.63 2.37
CA VAL A 66 -13.36 11.28 3.48
C VAL A 66 -13.69 10.59 4.83
N MET A 67 -14.94 10.15 5.02
CA MET A 67 -15.33 9.36 6.19
C MET A 67 -14.57 8.03 6.27
N LYS A 68 -14.42 7.32 5.14
CA LYS A 68 -13.60 6.09 5.08
C LYS A 68 -12.14 6.36 5.40
N CYS A 69 -11.57 7.43 4.85
CA CYS A 69 -10.21 7.87 5.20
C CYS A 69 -10.07 8.09 6.70
N SER A 70 -11.04 8.79 7.32
CA SER A 70 -11.04 9.06 8.75
C SER A 70 -11.12 7.78 9.56
N ALA A 71 -12.10 6.92 9.29
CA ALA A 71 -12.31 5.67 10.03
C ALA A 71 -11.09 4.73 9.99
N LEU A 72 -10.40 4.68 8.85
CA LEU A 72 -9.17 3.89 8.67
C LEU A 72 -7.92 4.60 9.18
N GLY A 73 -8.00 5.89 9.49
CA GLY A 73 -6.84 6.69 9.85
C GLY A 73 -5.82 6.76 8.71
N LEU A 74 -6.29 6.94 7.48
CA LEU A 74 -5.45 7.06 6.28
C LEU A 74 -5.66 8.42 5.62
N GLU A 75 -4.57 9.05 5.20
CA GLU A 75 -4.62 10.28 4.43
C GLU A 75 -4.77 9.98 2.95
N PRO A 76 -5.57 10.77 2.19
CA PRO A 76 -5.64 10.66 0.75
C PRO A 76 -4.28 10.95 0.10
N SER A 77 -3.80 10.08 -0.77
CA SER A 77 -2.42 10.08 -1.29
C SER A 77 -2.21 10.93 -2.55
N SER A 78 -3.23 11.58 -3.08
CA SER A 78 -3.11 12.46 -4.24
C SER A 78 -2.21 13.67 -4.01
N VAL A 79 -1.88 13.99 -2.75
CA VAL A 79 -1.03 15.11 -2.37
C VAL A 79 0.30 14.64 -1.77
N ASP A 80 0.28 13.58 -0.93
CA ASP A 80 1.48 13.09 -0.24
C ASP A 80 2.31 12.10 -1.07
N GLY A 81 1.76 11.57 -2.16
CA GLY A 81 2.43 10.58 -3.01
C GLY A 81 2.70 9.23 -2.34
N LEU A 82 2.27 9.02 -1.09
CA LEU A 82 2.61 7.83 -0.31
C LEU A 82 1.85 6.58 -0.76
N GLY A 83 0.75 6.72 -1.51
CA GLY A 83 -0.01 5.60 -2.06
C GLY A 83 -0.74 4.75 -1.02
N ARG A 84 -1.19 5.36 0.09
CA ARG A 84 -1.93 4.68 1.16
C ARG A 84 -3.41 4.57 0.88
N ALA A 85 -4.02 5.67 0.44
CA ALA A 85 -5.43 5.75 0.08
C ALA A 85 -5.63 6.71 -1.09
N TYR A 86 -6.60 6.42 -1.94
CA TYR A 86 -6.92 7.28 -3.09
C TYR A 86 -8.40 7.60 -3.07
N ILE A 87 -8.76 8.79 -3.55
CA ILE A 87 -10.12 9.20 -3.85
C ILE A 87 -10.16 9.51 -5.35
N LEU A 88 -10.79 8.65 -6.13
CA LEU A 88 -10.80 8.75 -7.59
C LEU A 88 -12.22 8.91 -8.12
N PRO A 89 -12.41 9.70 -9.20
CA PRO A 89 -13.69 9.86 -9.84
C PRO A 89 -13.98 8.70 -10.79
N PHE A 90 -15.17 8.10 -10.68
CA PHE A 90 -15.68 7.09 -11.60
C PHE A 90 -17.07 7.46 -12.10
N TYR A 91 -17.33 7.23 -13.39
CA TYR A 91 -18.65 7.45 -13.95
C TYR A 91 -19.59 6.28 -13.65
N ASN A 92 -20.65 6.56 -12.91
CA ASN A 92 -21.68 5.58 -12.60
C ASN A 92 -22.79 5.61 -13.66
N LYS A 93 -22.87 4.56 -14.49
CA LYS A 93 -23.84 4.44 -15.58
C LYS A 93 -25.29 4.38 -15.11
N LYS A 94 -25.57 3.82 -13.91
CA LYS A 94 -26.92 3.69 -13.36
C LYS A 94 -27.51 5.06 -13.02
N ILE A 95 -26.74 5.91 -12.37
CA ILE A 95 -27.16 7.24 -11.95
C ILE A 95 -26.72 8.35 -12.90
N LYS A 96 -25.99 8.00 -13.98
CA LYS A 96 -25.50 8.89 -15.04
C LYS A 96 -24.74 10.12 -14.53
N ARG A 97 -23.89 9.93 -13.50
CA ARG A 97 -23.03 10.97 -12.93
C ARG A 97 -21.73 10.37 -12.38
N ASN A 98 -20.75 11.25 -12.17
CA ASN A 98 -19.50 10.86 -11.54
C ASN A 98 -19.69 10.69 -10.03
N GLU A 99 -19.11 9.64 -9.49
CA GLU A 99 -19.01 9.36 -8.05
C GLU A 99 -17.55 9.26 -7.64
N ALA A 100 -17.24 9.82 -6.48
CA ALA A 100 -15.94 9.60 -5.88
C ALA A 100 -15.90 8.21 -5.24
N THR A 101 -14.84 7.47 -5.52
CA THR A 101 -14.61 6.12 -4.98
C THR A 101 -13.34 6.12 -4.15
N PHE A 102 -13.43 5.57 -2.94
CA PHE A 102 -12.27 5.35 -2.09
C PHE A 102 -11.56 4.06 -2.51
N ILE A 103 -10.24 4.12 -2.72
CA ILE A 103 -9.39 2.98 -3.04
C ILE A 103 -8.32 2.83 -1.97
N LEU A 104 -8.24 1.66 -1.36
CA LEU A 104 -7.20 1.34 -0.38
C LEU A 104 -5.93 0.89 -1.11
N GLY A 105 -4.88 1.70 -1.08
CA GLY A 105 -3.58 1.35 -1.65
C GLY A 105 -2.90 0.20 -0.89
N TYR A 106 -2.08 -0.60 -1.58
CA TYR A 106 -1.36 -1.71 -0.93
C TYR A 106 -0.42 -1.24 0.20
N LYS A 107 0.15 -0.06 0.10
CA LYS A 107 0.93 0.55 1.19
C LYS A 107 0.05 0.89 2.40
N GLY A 108 -1.19 1.31 2.16
CA GLY A 108 -2.19 1.48 3.21
C GLY A 108 -2.59 0.16 3.84
N MET A 109 -2.73 -0.91 3.06
CA MET A 109 -2.96 -2.27 3.59
C MET A 109 -1.83 -2.69 4.54
N ILE A 110 -0.58 -2.53 4.14
CA ILE A 110 0.58 -2.83 4.99
C ILE A 110 0.56 -1.99 6.27
N ASP A 111 0.25 -0.70 6.17
CA ASP A 111 0.18 0.20 7.30
C ASP A 111 -0.93 -0.21 8.29
N LEU A 112 -2.14 -0.52 7.80
CA LEU A 112 -3.24 -1.02 8.63
C LEU A 112 -2.90 -2.36 9.29
N ALA A 113 -2.26 -3.26 8.56
CA ALA A 113 -1.83 -4.55 9.08
C ALA A 113 -0.81 -4.37 10.22
N ARG A 114 0.18 -3.50 10.04
CA ARG A 114 1.17 -3.18 11.09
C ARG A 114 0.53 -2.51 12.32
N ARG A 115 -0.48 -1.67 12.11
CA ARG A 115 -1.21 -1.02 13.23
C ARG A 115 -2.03 -1.99 14.08
N SER A 116 -2.35 -3.19 13.59
CA SER A 116 -2.98 -4.23 14.42
C SER A 116 -2.16 -4.58 15.65
N GLY A 117 -0.85 -4.30 15.59
CA GLY A 117 0.08 -4.63 16.67
C GLY A 117 0.45 -6.11 16.74
N GLN A 118 -0.14 -6.97 15.91
CA GLN A 118 0.12 -8.41 15.88
C GLN A 118 1.17 -8.81 14.84
N ILE A 119 1.44 -7.95 13.86
CA ILE A 119 2.38 -8.21 12.79
C ILE A 119 3.77 -7.65 13.15
N MET A 120 4.79 -8.47 12.99
CA MET A 120 6.18 -8.10 13.15
C MET A 120 6.72 -7.52 11.84
N ASP A 121 6.54 -8.25 10.73
CA ASP A 121 7.02 -7.86 9.41
C ASP A 121 6.09 -8.36 8.29
N ILE A 122 6.07 -7.63 7.18
CA ILE A 122 5.45 -8.04 5.92
C ILE A 122 6.44 -7.74 4.81
N SER A 123 6.79 -8.74 4.04
CA SER A 123 7.64 -8.62 2.87
C SER A 123 7.02 -9.29 1.65
N ALA A 124 7.32 -8.75 0.46
CA ALA A 124 6.95 -9.39 -0.80
C ALA A 124 8.15 -9.34 -1.76
N ARG A 125 8.41 -10.45 -2.43
CA ARG A 125 9.56 -10.60 -3.34
C ARG A 125 9.13 -11.28 -4.62
N ALA A 126 9.86 -10.98 -5.70
CA ALA A 126 9.73 -11.63 -6.98
C ALA A 126 10.83 -12.70 -7.14
N VAL A 127 10.48 -13.80 -7.76
CA VAL A 127 11.35 -14.93 -8.09
C VAL A 127 11.51 -14.98 -9.58
N TYR A 128 12.73 -15.19 -10.04
CA TYR A 128 13.10 -15.21 -11.45
C TYR A 128 13.64 -16.57 -11.88
N GLU A 129 13.70 -16.78 -13.18
CA GLU A 129 14.39 -17.95 -13.74
C GLU A 129 15.84 -17.99 -13.25
N GLY A 130 16.31 -19.18 -12.84
CA GLY A 130 17.64 -19.38 -12.26
C GLY A 130 17.70 -19.21 -10.73
N ASP A 131 16.74 -18.55 -10.09
CA ASP A 131 16.69 -18.50 -8.63
C ASP A 131 16.41 -19.90 -8.06
N GLU A 132 17.06 -20.27 -6.96
CA GLU A 132 16.69 -21.44 -6.19
C GLU A 132 15.43 -21.09 -5.36
N PHE A 133 14.30 -21.67 -5.74
CA PHE A 133 13.02 -21.36 -5.11
C PHE A 133 12.25 -22.65 -4.81
N GLU A 134 12.00 -22.86 -3.54
CA GLU A 134 11.22 -23.99 -3.02
C GLU A 134 10.18 -23.49 -2.02
N TYR A 135 8.98 -24.04 -2.10
CA TYR A 135 7.93 -23.75 -1.11
C TYR A 135 7.05 -24.98 -0.91
N GLU A 136 6.53 -25.11 0.29
CA GLU A 136 5.68 -26.20 0.71
C GLU A 136 4.54 -25.62 1.56
N PHE A 137 3.31 -25.97 1.19
CA PHE A 137 2.12 -25.63 1.97
C PHE A 137 1.67 -26.84 2.77
N GLY A 138 0.95 -26.64 3.85
CA GLY A 138 0.43 -27.68 4.69
C GLY A 138 0.46 -27.26 6.16
N LEU A 139 0.63 -28.24 7.06
CA LEU A 139 0.72 -27.95 8.50
C LEU A 139 2.05 -27.26 8.89
N ASP A 140 3.12 -27.60 8.17
CA ASP A 140 4.46 -27.02 8.38
C ASP A 140 4.89 -26.32 7.09
N GLU A 141 4.38 -25.10 6.87
CA GLU A 141 4.69 -24.29 5.69
C GLU A 141 6.18 -23.90 5.66
N LYS A 142 6.81 -24.04 4.48
CA LYS A 142 8.20 -23.67 4.26
C LYS A 142 8.36 -22.86 2.99
N LEU A 143 9.28 -21.92 3.03
CA LEU A 143 9.68 -21.17 1.85
C LEU A 143 11.17 -20.88 1.91
N ARG A 144 11.87 -21.25 0.83
CA ARG A 144 13.28 -20.96 0.63
C ARG A 144 13.47 -20.26 -0.70
N HIS A 145 14.17 -19.14 -0.70
CA HIS A 145 14.47 -18.38 -1.91
C HIS A 145 15.90 -17.86 -1.86
N VAL A 146 16.73 -18.32 -2.80
CA VAL A 146 18.11 -17.86 -2.99
C VAL A 146 18.22 -17.26 -4.39
N PRO A 147 18.38 -15.93 -4.49
CA PRO A 147 18.53 -15.27 -5.78
C PRO A 147 19.82 -15.65 -6.49
N CYS A 148 19.77 -15.91 -7.80
CA CYS A 148 20.94 -16.30 -8.58
C CYS A 148 21.84 -15.14 -9.02
N GLY A 149 21.43 -13.88 -8.86
CA GLY A 149 22.20 -12.71 -9.27
C GLY A 149 22.19 -12.42 -10.79
N GLU A 150 21.43 -13.17 -11.58
CA GLU A 150 21.26 -12.87 -13.01
C GLU A 150 20.39 -11.66 -13.26
N GLU A 151 20.39 -11.17 -14.52
CA GLU A 151 19.55 -10.05 -14.94
C GLU A 151 18.06 -10.36 -14.75
N ARG A 152 17.36 -9.48 -14.04
CA ARG A 152 15.96 -9.61 -13.70
C ARG A 152 15.09 -8.82 -14.67
N THR A 153 14.58 -9.50 -15.68
CA THR A 153 13.63 -8.93 -16.64
C THR A 153 12.21 -9.44 -16.38
N PRO A 154 11.16 -8.65 -16.69
CA PRO A 154 9.77 -9.03 -16.44
C PRO A 154 9.35 -10.37 -17.05
N ASP A 155 9.96 -10.75 -18.19
CA ASP A 155 9.70 -12.01 -18.89
C ASP A 155 10.28 -13.22 -18.15
N LYS A 156 11.35 -13.06 -17.39
CA LYS A 156 11.97 -14.10 -16.57
C LYS A 156 11.30 -14.28 -15.19
N LEU A 157 10.33 -13.46 -14.82
CA LEU A 157 9.61 -13.62 -13.56
C LEU A 157 8.80 -14.91 -13.58
N THR A 158 8.99 -15.79 -12.60
CA THR A 158 8.30 -17.08 -12.45
C THR A 158 7.22 -17.05 -11.37
N HIS A 159 7.55 -16.51 -10.20
CA HIS A 159 6.65 -16.41 -9.06
C HIS A 159 6.80 -15.05 -8.37
N VAL A 160 5.80 -14.73 -7.57
CA VAL A 160 5.88 -13.66 -6.58
C VAL A 160 5.28 -14.18 -5.28
N TYR A 161 5.89 -13.86 -4.17
CA TYR A 161 5.38 -14.30 -2.88
C TYR A 161 5.37 -13.17 -1.86
N MET A 162 4.54 -13.34 -0.83
CA MET A 162 4.59 -12.54 0.38
C MET A 162 4.77 -13.43 1.60
N VAL A 163 5.43 -12.88 2.61
CA VAL A 163 5.54 -13.47 3.94
C VAL A 163 5.15 -12.42 4.96
N ALA A 164 4.31 -12.80 5.89
CA ALA A 164 4.00 -12.01 7.07
C ALA A 164 4.41 -12.79 8.33
N HIS A 165 5.19 -12.17 9.19
CA HIS A 165 5.56 -12.75 10.49
C HIS A 165 4.72 -12.11 11.59
N PHE A 166 4.19 -12.94 12.47
CA PHE A 166 3.37 -12.50 13.60
C PHE A 166 4.19 -12.49 14.90
N LYS A 167 3.77 -11.67 15.84
CA LYS A 167 4.49 -11.53 17.13
C LYS A 167 4.39 -12.75 18.02
N ASP A 168 3.41 -13.61 17.82
CA ASP A 168 3.24 -14.91 18.50
C ASP A 168 4.15 -16.01 17.96
N GLY A 169 4.96 -15.69 16.93
CA GLY A 169 5.85 -16.63 16.26
C GLY A 169 5.22 -17.32 15.05
N GLY A 170 3.94 -17.10 14.79
CA GLY A 170 3.27 -17.57 13.57
C GLY A 170 3.73 -16.81 12.32
N HIS A 171 3.44 -17.39 11.18
CA HIS A 171 3.67 -16.72 9.88
C HIS A 171 2.55 -17.05 8.90
N TYR A 172 2.48 -16.27 7.84
CA TYR A 172 1.60 -16.50 6.71
C TYR A 172 2.42 -16.35 5.42
N ILE A 173 2.31 -17.34 4.55
CA ILE A 173 2.98 -17.36 3.26
C ILE A 173 1.93 -17.41 2.16
N ASP A 174 2.10 -16.59 1.13
CA ASP A 174 1.29 -16.65 -0.08
C ASP A 174 2.18 -16.57 -1.31
N VAL A 175 1.99 -17.47 -2.27
CA VAL A 175 2.80 -17.58 -3.48
C VAL A 175 1.90 -17.53 -4.70
N MET A 176 2.16 -16.59 -5.61
CA MET A 176 1.50 -16.50 -6.92
C MET A 176 2.46 -16.90 -8.03
N THR A 177 2.02 -17.75 -8.92
CA THR A 177 2.71 -18.01 -10.18
C THR A 177 2.56 -16.83 -11.14
N ARG A 178 3.47 -16.71 -12.11
CA ARG A 178 3.32 -15.73 -13.19
C ARG A 178 1.96 -15.81 -13.88
N ALA A 179 1.44 -17.02 -14.11
CA ALA A 179 0.13 -17.20 -14.73
C ALA A 179 -1.02 -16.58 -13.92
N GLU A 180 -0.94 -16.65 -12.58
CA GLU A 180 -1.92 -16.00 -11.70
C GLU A 180 -1.76 -14.48 -11.71
N VAL A 181 -0.54 -13.96 -11.72
CA VAL A 181 -0.27 -12.53 -11.87
C VAL A 181 -0.83 -12.01 -13.20
N GLU A 182 -0.62 -12.75 -14.30
CA GLU A 182 -1.19 -12.39 -15.60
C GLU A 182 -2.73 -12.39 -15.60
N LYS A 183 -3.38 -13.31 -14.86
CA LYS A 183 -4.84 -13.26 -14.69
C LYS A 183 -5.29 -11.99 -13.98
N VAL A 184 -4.52 -11.49 -13.00
CA VAL A 184 -4.80 -10.20 -12.35
C VAL A 184 -4.60 -9.05 -13.34
N ARG A 185 -3.48 -9.06 -14.09
CA ARG A 185 -3.22 -8.05 -15.12
C ARG A 185 -4.33 -7.99 -16.16
N GLN A 186 -4.80 -9.13 -16.68
CA GLN A 186 -5.84 -9.18 -17.71
C GLN A 186 -7.19 -8.58 -17.27
N ARG A 187 -7.47 -8.55 -15.98
CA ARG A 187 -8.66 -7.90 -15.41
C ARG A 187 -8.52 -6.38 -15.30
N SER A 188 -7.28 -5.87 -15.35
CA SER A 188 -7.01 -4.43 -15.25
C SER A 188 -7.34 -3.71 -16.54
N LYS A 189 -8.00 -2.57 -16.45
CA LYS A 189 -8.25 -1.68 -17.61
C LYS A 189 -6.96 -1.09 -18.18
N ALA A 190 -5.92 -0.94 -17.35
CA ALA A 190 -4.59 -0.45 -17.73
C ALA A 190 -3.58 -1.58 -18.01
N LYS A 191 -4.06 -2.79 -18.39
CA LYS A 191 -3.19 -3.98 -18.59
C LYS A 191 -2.07 -3.78 -19.61
N ASP A 192 -2.30 -2.94 -20.62
CA ASP A 192 -1.38 -2.69 -21.72
C ASP A 192 -0.76 -1.28 -21.65
N SER A 193 -0.93 -0.57 -20.53
CA SER A 193 -0.40 0.77 -20.28
C SER A 193 -0.01 0.94 -18.81
N GLY A 194 0.67 2.05 -18.50
CA GLY A 194 1.03 2.40 -17.10
C GLY A 194 1.88 1.33 -16.40
N PRO A 195 1.74 1.17 -15.07
CA PRO A 195 2.64 0.37 -14.24
C PRO A 195 2.72 -1.11 -14.59
N TRP A 196 1.70 -1.68 -15.24
CA TRP A 196 1.78 -3.06 -15.74
C TRP A 196 2.80 -3.25 -16.88
N VAL A 197 3.19 -2.14 -17.54
CA VAL A 197 4.22 -2.15 -18.59
C VAL A 197 5.56 -1.65 -18.06
N THR A 198 5.55 -0.56 -17.27
CA THR A 198 6.77 0.09 -16.79
C THR A 198 7.36 -0.61 -15.55
N ASP A 199 6.50 -1.13 -14.65
CA ASP A 199 6.87 -1.65 -13.32
C ASP A 199 6.20 -2.99 -13.00
N TYR A 200 6.31 -3.95 -13.92
CA TYR A 200 5.65 -5.25 -13.82
C TYR A 200 5.92 -5.97 -12.48
N GLU A 201 7.17 -5.97 -12.01
CA GLU A 201 7.55 -6.57 -10.73
C GLU A 201 6.81 -5.92 -9.56
N ALA A 202 6.74 -4.59 -9.54
CA ALA A 202 6.05 -3.86 -8.48
C ALA A 202 4.54 -4.18 -8.47
N MET A 203 3.93 -4.32 -9.67
CA MET A 203 2.54 -4.73 -9.81
C MET A 203 2.30 -6.18 -9.39
N ALA A 204 3.23 -7.08 -9.69
CA ALA A 204 3.18 -8.47 -9.23
C ALA A 204 3.24 -8.55 -7.69
N ARG A 205 4.20 -7.83 -7.06
CA ARG A 205 4.30 -7.75 -5.58
C ARG A 205 3.05 -7.11 -4.95
N LYS A 206 2.50 -6.06 -5.55
CA LYS A 206 1.22 -5.48 -5.13
C LYS A 206 0.09 -6.52 -5.16
N SER A 207 0.05 -7.36 -6.20
CA SER A 207 -1.01 -8.35 -6.37
C SER A 207 -1.00 -9.42 -5.28
N VAL A 208 0.17 -9.97 -4.92
CA VAL A 208 0.25 -10.97 -3.87
C VAL A 208 -0.06 -10.38 -2.49
N ILE A 209 0.37 -9.14 -2.20
CA ILE A 209 0.01 -8.47 -0.94
C ILE A 209 -1.50 -8.29 -0.83
N ARG A 210 -2.18 -7.88 -1.90
CA ARG A 210 -3.64 -7.73 -1.91
C ARG A 210 -4.35 -9.06 -1.70
N ARG A 211 -3.87 -10.14 -2.33
CA ARG A 211 -4.45 -11.48 -2.19
C ARG A 211 -4.30 -12.01 -0.77
N GLY A 212 -3.16 -11.79 -0.13
CA GLY A 212 -2.89 -12.25 1.23
C GLY A 212 -3.51 -11.39 2.34
N PHE A 213 -3.85 -10.12 2.03
CA PHE A 213 -4.32 -9.18 3.04
C PHE A 213 -5.54 -9.66 3.87
N PRO A 214 -6.57 -10.34 3.31
CA PRO A 214 -7.70 -10.84 4.08
C PRO A 214 -7.35 -11.87 5.16
N TYR A 215 -6.19 -12.51 5.05
CA TYR A 215 -5.71 -13.51 6.02
C TYR A 215 -4.86 -12.91 7.13
N LEU A 216 -4.57 -11.61 7.04
CA LEU A 216 -3.80 -10.92 8.07
C LEU A 216 -4.70 -10.48 9.23
N PRO A 217 -4.18 -10.41 10.47
CA PRO A 217 -4.91 -9.94 11.64
C PRO A 217 -5.11 -8.41 11.57
N VAL A 218 -6.11 -7.97 10.84
CA VAL A 218 -6.47 -6.57 10.64
C VAL A 218 -7.89 -6.30 11.12
N SER A 219 -8.24 -5.02 11.33
CA SER A 219 -9.59 -4.65 11.74
C SER A 219 -10.64 -4.98 10.66
N ILE A 220 -11.89 -5.17 11.08
CA ILE A 220 -13.01 -5.47 10.16
C ILE A 220 -13.16 -4.35 9.13
N GLU A 221 -13.01 -3.09 9.54
CA GLU A 221 -13.11 -1.92 8.66
C GLU A 221 -12.03 -1.96 7.57
N ALA A 222 -10.81 -2.40 7.92
CA ALA A 222 -9.72 -2.56 6.97
C ALA A 222 -9.99 -3.70 5.98
N GLN A 223 -10.57 -4.81 6.42
CA GLN A 223 -10.98 -5.92 5.55
C GLN A 223 -12.07 -5.49 4.58
N ILE A 224 -13.11 -4.81 5.05
CA ILE A 224 -14.20 -4.27 4.23
C ILE A 224 -13.65 -3.29 3.19
N ALA A 225 -12.76 -2.39 3.59
CA ALA A 225 -12.15 -1.43 2.67
C ALA A 225 -11.29 -2.10 1.60
N ALA A 226 -10.56 -3.17 1.94
CA ALA A 226 -9.79 -3.95 0.97
C ALA A 226 -10.69 -4.73 0.01
N ALA A 227 -11.73 -5.38 0.52
CA ALA A 227 -12.69 -6.13 -0.30
C ALA A 227 -13.44 -5.21 -1.29
N SER A 228 -13.76 -3.96 -0.89
CA SER A 228 -14.41 -3.00 -1.76
C SER A 228 -13.56 -2.59 -2.97
N ASP A 229 -12.27 -2.84 -2.95
CA ASP A 229 -11.32 -2.51 -4.00
C ASP A 229 -11.05 -3.70 -4.97
N GLU A 230 -11.52 -4.92 -4.65
CA GLU A 230 -11.32 -6.11 -5.48
C GLU A 230 -12.27 -6.17 -6.69
N THR A 231 -13.36 -5.46 -6.65
CA THR A 231 -14.28 -5.38 -7.79
C THR A 231 -13.85 -4.27 -8.73
N ASP A 232 -13.08 -4.65 -9.71
CA ASP A 232 -12.62 -3.80 -10.80
C ASP A 232 -13.84 -3.19 -11.53
N GLY A 233 -14.09 -1.93 -11.25
CA GLY A 233 -15.09 -1.19 -12.02
C GLY A 233 -16.48 -1.09 -11.42
N GLY A 234 -16.58 -0.85 -10.15
CA GLY A 234 -17.84 -0.43 -9.55
C GLY A 234 -18.24 -1.27 -8.35
N PHE A 235 -17.79 -0.85 -7.22
CA PHE A 235 -18.24 -1.39 -5.97
C PHE A 235 -19.19 -0.42 -5.29
N THR A 236 -20.35 -0.93 -5.10
CA THR A 236 -21.31 -0.37 -4.17
C THR A 236 -21.26 -1.19 -2.90
N ALA A 237 -20.92 -0.60 -1.77
CA ALA A 237 -20.89 -1.26 -0.49
C ALA A 237 -22.30 -1.47 0.04
N THR A 238 -22.67 -2.67 0.42
CA THR A 238 -23.89 -2.98 1.13
C THR A 238 -23.66 -2.83 2.63
N VAL A 239 -24.50 -2.17 3.35
CA VAL A 239 -24.42 -2.01 4.78
C VAL A 239 -25.28 -3.06 5.44
N VAL A 240 -24.68 -3.87 6.29
CA VAL A 240 -25.40 -4.82 7.14
C VAL A 240 -26.08 -4.05 8.25
N GLU A 241 -27.34 -4.40 8.55
CA GLU A 241 -28.13 -3.81 9.63
C GLU A 241 -27.46 -3.96 11.01
N SER A 242 -26.68 -3.04 11.33
CA SER A 242 -26.48 -2.41 12.62
C SER A 242 -26.27 -0.93 12.37
N GLY A 243 -26.94 -0.42 11.36
CA GLY A 243 -26.97 0.99 10.99
C GLY A 243 -25.98 1.43 9.91
N ALA A 244 -25.37 0.50 9.20
CA ALA A 244 -24.44 0.80 8.11
C ALA A 244 -24.95 0.28 6.75
N ILE A 245 -24.84 1.01 5.61
CA ILE A 245 -25.37 0.74 4.25
C ILE A 245 -24.30 0.18 3.30
N LEU A 246 -24.54 -0.91 2.63
CA LEU A 246 -23.67 -1.48 1.59
C LEU A 246 -24.30 -1.23 0.21
N PRO A 247 -23.69 -0.64 -0.76
CA PRO A 247 -24.25 -0.46 -2.08
C PRO A 247 -24.05 -1.66 -3.01
N GLU A 248 -24.97 -1.86 -3.95
CA GLU A 248 -24.91 -2.93 -4.97
C GLU A 248 -23.84 -2.66 -6.05
N PRO A 249 -23.31 -3.71 -6.71
CA PRO A 249 -22.30 -3.55 -7.76
C PRO A 249 -22.80 -2.73 -8.94
N VAL A 250 -22.05 -1.70 -9.29
CA VAL A 250 -22.31 -0.84 -10.45
C VAL A 250 -21.13 -0.95 -11.40
N GLU A 251 -21.40 -1.19 -12.67
CA GLU A 251 -20.38 -1.05 -13.70
C GLU A 251 -19.98 0.44 -13.79
N ALA A 252 -18.79 0.78 -13.30
CA ALA A 252 -18.24 2.11 -13.41
C ALA A 252 -17.20 2.15 -14.53
N GLU A 253 -17.35 3.09 -15.46
CA GLU A 253 -16.27 3.46 -16.36
C GLU A 253 -15.28 4.37 -15.65
N VAL A 254 -14.00 4.00 -15.72
CA VAL A 254 -12.92 4.88 -15.28
C VAL A 254 -12.91 6.09 -16.20
N VAL A 255 -13.23 7.25 -15.68
CA VAL A 255 -12.87 8.49 -16.35
C VAL A 255 -11.35 8.57 -16.23
N GLU A 256 -10.64 8.45 -17.34
CA GLU A 256 -9.17 8.48 -17.37
C GLU A 256 -8.65 9.69 -16.59
N ALA A 257 -8.32 9.45 -15.33
CA ALA A 257 -7.39 10.32 -14.64
C ALA A 257 -6.03 10.03 -15.24
N SER A 258 -5.40 11.01 -15.84
CA SER A 258 -4.03 10.87 -16.31
C SER A 258 -3.18 10.46 -15.10
N GLU A 259 -2.75 9.20 -15.09
CA GLU A 259 -1.84 8.62 -14.09
C GLU A 259 -0.42 9.22 -14.16
N SER A 260 -0.26 10.36 -14.87
CA SER A 260 1.02 10.96 -15.16
C SER A 260 1.75 11.58 -13.96
N ASP A 261 1.09 11.74 -12.81
CA ASP A 261 1.68 12.52 -11.71
C ASP A 261 2.02 11.71 -10.44
N SER A 262 1.76 10.39 -10.38
CA SER A 262 2.08 9.62 -9.18
C SER A 262 3.42 8.86 -9.22
N GLU A 263 4.17 8.93 -10.33
CA GLU A 263 5.41 8.17 -10.50
C GLU A 263 6.70 9.00 -10.45
N ALA A 264 6.62 10.31 -10.28
CA ALA A 264 7.77 11.21 -10.41
C ALA A 264 8.51 11.51 -9.11
N MET A 265 8.46 10.68 -8.08
CA MET A 265 9.28 10.90 -6.87
C MET A 265 9.80 9.61 -6.24
N VAL A 266 10.58 8.83 -6.99
CA VAL A 266 11.54 7.90 -6.42
C VAL A 266 12.83 7.99 -7.25
N SER A 267 13.51 9.09 -7.20
CA SER A 267 14.96 9.19 -7.41
C SER A 267 15.39 10.63 -7.12
N ASP A 268 15.79 10.90 -5.94
CA ASP A 268 16.84 11.89 -5.68
C ASP A 268 17.50 11.51 -4.36
N ASN A 269 18.46 10.62 -4.48
CA ASN A 269 19.59 10.64 -3.58
C ASN A 269 20.70 11.39 -4.33
N PRO A 270 21.30 12.44 -3.74
CA PRO A 270 22.34 13.21 -4.41
C PRO A 270 23.54 12.32 -4.68
N SER A 271 23.94 12.30 -5.95
CA SER A 271 25.19 11.75 -6.42
C SER A 271 26.34 12.44 -5.71
N THR A 272 26.99 11.74 -4.80
CA THR A 272 28.37 12.06 -4.46
C THR A 272 29.26 11.34 -5.45
N ASP A 273 30.05 12.11 -6.18
CA ASP A 273 31.13 11.66 -7.03
C ASP A 273 31.96 10.57 -6.34
N THR A 274 32.11 9.44 -7.01
CA THR A 274 33.11 8.45 -6.65
C THR A 274 33.93 8.16 -7.92
N PRO A 275 35.26 8.25 -7.86
CA PRO A 275 36.12 7.96 -8.99
C PRO A 275 36.12 6.46 -9.33
N GLU A 276 36.30 6.21 -10.60
CA GLU A 276 36.42 4.88 -11.20
C GLU A 276 37.51 4.02 -10.57
N GLY A 277 37.18 2.74 -10.39
CA GLY A 277 38.13 1.65 -10.28
C GLY A 277 38.22 1.03 -8.90
N GLU A 278 37.39 -0.02 -8.70
CA GLU A 278 37.87 -1.18 -7.96
C GLU A 278 36.92 -2.38 -8.18
N THR A 279 37.60 -3.51 -8.44
CA THR A 279 37.10 -4.86 -8.69
C THR A 279 36.11 -5.36 -7.64
N ALA A 280 35.16 -6.20 -8.06
CA ALA A 280 34.17 -6.89 -7.23
C ALA A 280 34.82 -7.55 -5.99
N PRO A 281 34.21 -7.43 -4.80
CA PRO A 281 34.73 -8.07 -3.60
C PRO A 281 34.51 -9.59 -3.63
N GLN A 282 35.60 -10.29 -3.50
CA GLN A 282 35.70 -11.74 -3.31
C GLN A 282 35.18 -12.14 -1.93
N CYS A 283 34.81 -13.42 -1.79
CA CYS A 283 34.33 -14.13 -0.60
C CYS A 283 34.53 -13.43 0.75
N GLN A 284 33.45 -13.08 1.40
CA GLN A 284 33.49 -12.52 2.76
C GLN A 284 33.47 -13.66 3.78
N ARG A 285 34.41 -13.66 4.72
CA ARG A 285 34.38 -14.52 5.91
C ARG A 285 33.49 -13.88 6.96
N ARG A 286 32.79 -14.70 7.74
CA ARG A 286 31.93 -14.22 8.82
C ARG A 286 32.53 -14.58 10.16
N ALA A 287 32.54 -13.62 11.08
CA ALA A 287 32.99 -13.82 12.46
C ALA A 287 31.88 -13.45 13.44
N ALA A 288 31.74 -14.19 14.53
CA ALA A 288 30.78 -13.92 15.59
C ALA A 288 31.48 -13.67 16.92
N CYS A 289 31.00 -12.69 17.69
CA CYS A 289 31.51 -12.41 19.02
C CYS A 289 30.93 -13.42 20.05
N ARG A 290 31.75 -14.19 20.71
CA ARG A 290 31.36 -15.17 21.75
C ARG A 290 30.70 -14.53 22.97
N THR A 291 31.03 -13.27 23.23
CA THR A 291 30.52 -12.59 24.44
C THR A 291 29.09 -12.07 24.25
N CYS A 292 28.72 -11.50 23.08
CA CYS A 292 27.42 -10.89 22.87
C CYS A 292 26.62 -11.48 21.68
N GLY A 293 27.19 -12.39 20.86
CA GLY A 293 26.54 -13.04 19.74
C GLY A 293 26.46 -12.19 18.47
N ASN A 294 26.98 -10.95 18.45
CA ASN A 294 26.99 -10.12 17.25
C ASN A 294 27.94 -10.69 16.19
N ALA A 295 27.46 -10.80 14.95
CA ALA A 295 28.25 -11.26 13.82
C ALA A 295 28.62 -10.10 12.90
N VAL A 296 29.82 -10.15 12.33
CA VAL A 296 30.34 -9.17 11.37
C VAL A 296 30.90 -9.89 10.14
N ASP A 297 30.73 -9.31 8.98
CA ASP A 297 31.33 -9.78 7.74
C ASP A 297 32.69 -9.09 7.58
N ALA A 298 33.73 -9.88 7.34
CA ALA A 298 35.11 -9.42 7.25
C ALA A 298 35.72 -9.82 5.89
N THR A 299 36.68 -9.04 5.41
CA THR A 299 37.46 -9.37 4.21
C THR A 299 38.38 -10.57 4.47
N GLU A 300 38.83 -11.24 3.40
CA GLU A 300 39.71 -12.42 3.50
C GLU A 300 41.01 -12.15 4.27
N ASP A 301 41.48 -10.91 4.24
CA ASP A 301 42.72 -10.50 4.89
C ASP A 301 42.56 -10.06 6.35
N ALA A 302 41.33 -9.98 6.84
CA ALA A 302 41.06 -9.56 8.21
C ALA A 302 41.49 -10.64 9.22
N THR A 303 42.13 -10.23 10.30
CA THR A 303 42.51 -11.11 11.42
C THR A 303 41.52 -10.99 12.57
N ILE A 304 41.46 -12.01 13.43
CA ILE A 304 40.64 -11.98 14.65
C ILE A 304 41.06 -10.81 15.56
N ASP A 305 42.35 -10.48 15.59
CA ASP A 305 42.87 -9.36 16.38
C ASP A 305 42.35 -8.00 15.84
N ASP A 306 42.20 -7.84 14.53
CA ASP A 306 41.58 -6.66 13.94
C ASP A 306 40.11 -6.55 14.34
N LEU A 307 39.38 -7.68 14.34
CA LEU A 307 37.97 -7.71 14.69
C LEU A 307 37.75 -7.41 16.18
N ASN A 308 38.64 -7.84 17.06
CA ASN A 308 38.56 -7.57 18.49
C ASN A 308 38.80 -6.10 18.85
N GLN A 309 39.25 -5.27 17.89
CA GLN A 309 39.31 -3.82 18.04
C GLN A 309 37.95 -3.14 17.82
N PHE A 310 36.99 -3.83 17.18
CA PHE A 310 35.62 -3.34 17.05
C PHE A 310 34.84 -3.60 18.33
N MET A 311 34.50 -2.51 19.05
CA MET A 311 33.78 -2.56 20.30
C MET A 311 32.29 -2.91 20.09
N CYS A 312 31.98 -4.19 19.90
CA CYS A 312 30.58 -4.66 19.87
C CYS A 312 29.98 -4.85 21.29
N CYS A 313 30.84 -4.96 22.29
CA CYS A 313 30.50 -5.08 23.71
C CYS A 313 31.74 -4.72 24.56
N ASP A 314 31.60 -4.71 25.89
CA ASP A 314 32.68 -4.35 26.86
C ASP A 314 33.92 -5.25 26.78
N ARG A 315 33.78 -6.48 26.25
CA ARG A 315 34.85 -7.45 26.04
C ARG A 315 34.61 -8.26 24.78
N PRO A 316 34.94 -7.73 23.60
CA PRO A 316 34.77 -8.45 22.36
C PRO A 316 35.74 -9.64 22.27
N ASP A 317 35.22 -10.79 21.86
CA ASP A 317 35.96 -12.03 21.63
C ASP A 317 35.38 -12.69 20.38
N TYR A 318 35.93 -12.37 19.18
CA TYR A 318 35.44 -12.86 17.90
C TYR A 318 36.06 -14.21 17.53
N GLU A 319 35.23 -15.04 16.91
CA GLU A 319 35.67 -16.28 16.27
C GLU A 319 35.08 -16.37 14.86
N TRP A 320 35.78 -17.08 13.96
CA TRP A 320 35.26 -17.36 12.62
C TRP A 320 34.12 -18.38 12.68
N VAL A 321 33.02 -18.10 11.97
CA VAL A 321 31.82 -18.95 11.91
C VAL A 321 31.63 -19.51 10.52
#